data_10ca829bc52ea6c84c235ba8d8332ac8
#
_entry.id   10ca829bc52ea6c84c235ba8d8332ac8
#
_cell.length_a   1.000
_cell.length_b   1.000
_cell.length_c   1.000
_cell.angle_alpha   90.00
_cell.angle_beta   90.00
_cell.angle_gamma   90.00
#
_symmetry.space_group_name_H-M   'P 1'
#
loop_
_entity.id
_entity.type
_entity.pdbx_description
1 polymer ?
#
loop_
_entity_poly.entity_id
_entity_poly.type
_entity_poly.pdbx_seq_one_letter_code
_entity_poly.pdbx_strand_id
1 'polypeptide(L)'
;MKIKLFTAKKFWLSISILLFTLPNFAQLRLPKLVSDGMILQRDVKLNIWGWAKSNEAITIDFKGKTYHTVANAAGEWKIILPEQKAGGPFEMQVKSGKEKITLHDILIGDVWFASGQSNMELPMRRVAPIYENEIKTSECTFIRQFFVPQRYNFKQPENDLPNGKWISADPETVLDFSAVAYFFARNIYEKYKIPVGIINASLGGSPIQSWMSEEALKEFPSYYQEAQRFKNDDLIREIEQKDNERINGWYSDLRKHDEGFQKDLPWFLPHIDTSDWPTMTIPGYWSDTYPDIQNGSVWFRKKVEIPSRLAGKPAKLILGRIVDADSVYLNGKFVGTTSYQYPPRRYEVPANLLREGENEIVVRVISNMGKGGFVPDKLYALIIDNDTIDLSGEWKMKQGAKMQPLAGQTFVRWEPVGLHNAMVAPVTPYRIKGFLWYQGEANADKPYEYRLLLPKLIENWRVEWNQGELPFLFVQLPNYGPPVSEPSESNWAVLRESQLMTLKKVPKTGMAVAIDLGEWNDIHPLRKKD
;
A
#
# COMPACT_ATOMS: atom_id res chain seq x y z
N MET A 1 -76.59 -14.76 45.72
CA MET A 1 -75.45 -13.90 46.03
C MET A 1 -74.87 -13.33 44.68
N LYS A 2 -75.19 -12.07 44.40
CA LYS A 2 -74.95 -11.40 43.11
C LYS A 2 -73.56 -10.77 43.12
N ILE A 3 -72.67 -11.19 42.19
CA ILE A 3 -71.35 -10.57 41.98
C ILE A 3 -71.52 -9.52 40.86
N LYS A 4 -71.17 -8.26 41.16
CA LYS A 4 -71.17 -7.13 40.21
C LYS A 4 -69.89 -7.15 39.44
N LEU A 5 -69.97 -7.16 38.09
CA LEU A 5 -68.84 -6.87 37.19
C LEU A 5 -68.58 -5.36 37.18
N PHE A 6 -67.32 -4.99 37.44
CA PHE A 6 -66.78 -3.64 37.18
C PHE A 6 -66.19 -3.58 35.78
N THR A 7 -66.73 -2.73 34.95
CA THR A 7 -66.21 -2.39 33.63
C THR A 7 -65.11 -1.32 33.75
N ALA A 8 -63.85 -1.71 33.41
CA ALA A 8 -62.76 -0.77 33.35
C ALA A 8 -62.73 -0.06 31.97
N LYS A 9 -62.94 1.26 31.96
CA LYS A 9 -62.74 2.12 30.79
C LYS A 9 -61.24 2.26 30.51
N LYS A 10 -60.77 1.78 29.33
CA LYS A 10 -59.43 2.04 28.83
C LYS A 10 -59.32 3.48 28.35
N PHE A 11 -58.49 4.26 29.05
CA PHE A 11 -58.08 5.61 28.64
C PHE A 11 -56.86 5.44 27.70
N TRP A 12 -57.04 5.74 26.41
CA TRP A 12 -55.95 5.82 25.46
C TRP A 12 -55.31 7.19 25.57
N LEU A 13 -54.11 7.25 26.16
CA LEU A 13 -53.26 8.44 26.17
C LEU A 13 -52.40 8.41 24.89
N SER A 14 -52.78 9.16 23.86
CA SER A 14 -51.97 9.37 22.66
C SER A 14 -50.81 10.29 23.00
N ILE A 15 -49.63 9.72 23.23
CA ILE A 15 -48.40 10.48 23.34
C ILE A 15 -47.94 10.78 21.90
N SER A 16 -48.21 12.02 21.46
CA SER A 16 -47.60 12.58 20.25
C SER A 16 -46.11 12.83 20.52
N ILE A 17 -45.24 11.91 20.07
CA ILE A 17 -43.80 12.14 20.06
C ILE A 17 -43.52 13.18 18.97
N LEU A 18 -43.35 14.43 19.37
CA LEU A 18 -42.79 15.49 18.54
C LEU A 18 -41.31 15.14 18.32
N LEU A 19 -40.98 14.51 17.20
CA LEU A 19 -39.62 14.39 16.72
C LEU A 19 -39.09 15.81 16.43
N PHE A 20 -38.46 16.42 17.42
CA PHE A 20 -37.57 17.54 17.18
C PHE A 20 -36.40 17.03 16.36
N THR A 21 -36.49 17.18 15.05
CA THR A 21 -35.28 17.16 14.19
C THR A 21 -34.43 18.35 14.64
N LEU A 22 -33.48 18.09 15.53
CA LEU A 22 -32.43 19.07 15.80
C LEU A 22 -31.77 19.35 14.43
N PRO A 23 -31.76 20.61 13.97
CA PRO A 23 -31.03 20.95 12.77
C PRO A 23 -29.59 20.57 13.02
N ASN A 24 -29.08 19.62 12.24
CA ASN A 24 -27.66 19.31 12.19
C ASN A 24 -27.00 20.57 11.63
N PHE A 25 -26.59 21.50 12.49
CA PHE A 25 -25.84 22.66 12.07
C PHE A 25 -24.51 22.15 11.48
N ALA A 26 -24.41 22.20 10.17
CA ALA A 26 -23.17 21.87 9.50
C ALA A 26 -22.09 22.81 10.02
N GLN A 27 -21.16 22.26 10.80
CA GLN A 27 -20.01 22.97 11.34
C GLN A 27 -19.04 23.33 10.20
N LEU A 28 -18.34 24.46 10.31
CA LEU A 28 -17.26 24.81 9.38
C LEU A 28 -16.24 23.67 9.33
N ARG A 29 -16.06 23.06 8.16
CA ARG A 29 -15.16 21.93 7.95
C ARG A 29 -14.36 22.11 6.67
N LEU A 30 -13.09 21.72 6.73
CA LEU A 30 -12.18 21.67 5.60
C LEU A 30 -11.92 20.21 5.18
N PRO A 31 -11.60 19.94 3.91
CA PRO A 31 -11.17 18.61 3.50
C PRO A 31 -9.82 18.26 4.13
N LYS A 32 -9.55 16.97 4.28
CA LYS A 32 -8.33 16.50 4.95
C LYS A 32 -7.03 16.98 4.30
N LEU A 33 -7.05 17.19 2.99
CA LEU A 33 -5.91 17.76 2.27
C LEU A 33 -5.63 19.23 2.61
N VAL A 34 -6.66 20.00 3.01
CA VAL A 34 -6.54 21.39 3.40
C VAL A 34 -6.37 21.45 4.92
N SER A 35 -5.17 21.21 5.37
CA SER A 35 -4.84 21.04 6.80
C SER A 35 -3.44 21.60 7.11
N ASP A 36 -3.08 21.60 8.39
CA ASP A 36 -1.75 21.98 8.83
C ASP A 36 -0.66 21.24 8.06
N GLY A 37 0.42 21.92 7.79
CA GLY A 37 1.55 21.36 7.07
C GLY A 37 1.33 21.19 5.56
N MET A 38 0.19 21.58 4.99
CA MET A 38 -0.04 21.42 3.54
C MET A 38 0.96 22.18 2.68
N ILE A 39 1.21 21.65 1.48
CA ILE A 39 1.94 22.36 0.43
C ILE A 39 0.97 22.72 -0.68
N LEU A 40 0.76 24.01 -0.93
CA LEU A 40 -0.07 24.52 -2.01
C LEU A 40 0.75 24.67 -3.31
N GLN A 41 0.13 24.35 -4.46
CA GLN A 41 0.80 24.45 -5.76
C GLN A 41 1.11 25.92 -6.10
N ARG A 42 2.37 26.21 -6.43
CA ARG A 42 2.82 27.54 -6.89
C ARG A 42 2.39 27.85 -8.32
N ASP A 43 2.40 29.13 -8.67
CA ASP A 43 2.22 29.69 -10.03
C ASP A 43 0.91 29.27 -10.72
N VAL A 44 -0.11 28.95 -9.94
CA VAL A 44 -1.48 28.65 -10.41
C VAL A 44 -2.52 29.25 -9.46
N LYS A 45 -3.73 29.47 -9.93
CA LYS A 45 -4.88 29.82 -9.07
C LYS A 45 -5.18 28.63 -8.16
N LEU A 46 -5.30 28.90 -6.85
CA LEU A 46 -5.48 27.85 -5.84
C LEU A 46 -6.95 27.69 -5.45
N ASN A 47 -7.41 26.48 -5.32
CA ASN A 47 -8.72 26.19 -4.75
C ASN A 47 -8.57 25.93 -3.24
N ILE A 48 -9.35 26.67 -2.43
CA ILE A 48 -9.61 26.34 -1.02
C ILE A 48 -11.11 26.12 -0.91
N TRP A 49 -11.52 24.99 -0.36
CA TRP A 49 -12.92 24.60 -0.31
C TRP A 49 -13.25 23.88 0.99
N GLY A 50 -14.52 23.72 1.26
CA GLY A 50 -15.01 23.03 2.43
C GLY A 50 -16.52 23.09 2.56
N TRP A 51 -17.00 22.86 3.77
CA TRP A 51 -18.41 22.82 4.09
C TRP A 51 -18.69 23.74 5.28
N ALA A 52 -19.86 24.34 5.29
CA ALA A 52 -20.37 25.20 6.35
C ALA A 52 -21.90 25.15 6.36
N LYS A 53 -22.53 25.96 7.19
CA LYS A 53 -23.97 26.11 7.15
C LYS A 53 -24.41 26.72 5.81
N SER A 54 -25.52 26.22 5.27
CA SER A 54 -26.12 26.74 4.02
C SER A 54 -26.29 28.26 4.05
N ASN A 55 -25.90 28.91 2.95
CA ASN A 55 -25.97 30.37 2.76
C ASN A 55 -25.12 31.19 3.74
N GLU A 56 -24.19 30.58 4.46
CA GLU A 56 -23.31 31.30 5.39
C GLU A 56 -22.11 31.93 4.67
N ALA A 57 -21.74 33.13 5.09
CA ALA A 57 -20.58 33.84 4.55
C ALA A 57 -19.28 33.21 5.06
N ILE A 58 -18.37 32.93 4.15
CA ILE A 58 -17.03 32.39 4.42
C ILE A 58 -15.98 33.44 4.12
N THR A 59 -15.04 33.58 5.02
CA THR A 59 -13.89 34.49 4.85
C THR A 59 -12.59 33.71 5.02
N ILE A 60 -11.63 33.93 4.11
CA ILE A 60 -10.25 33.42 4.22
C ILE A 60 -9.29 34.60 4.33
N ASP A 61 -8.54 34.64 5.42
CA ASP A 61 -7.40 35.54 5.58
C ASP A 61 -6.11 34.78 5.26
N PHE A 62 -5.38 35.19 4.22
CA PHE A 62 -4.15 34.57 3.79
C PHE A 62 -3.14 35.61 3.25
N LYS A 63 -1.93 35.62 3.80
CA LYS A 63 -0.82 36.53 3.39
C LYS A 63 -1.24 38.01 3.37
N GLY A 64 -1.97 38.46 4.40
CA GLY A 64 -2.41 39.87 4.54
C GLY A 64 -3.57 40.27 3.60
N LYS A 65 -4.18 39.33 2.89
CA LYS A 65 -5.36 39.54 2.06
C LYS A 65 -6.54 38.73 2.55
N THR A 66 -7.73 39.31 2.40
CA THR A 66 -9.00 38.68 2.79
C THR A 66 -9.79 38.33 1.53
N TYR A 67 -10.35 37.14 1.50
CA TYR A 67 -11.15 36.59 0.40
C TYR A 67 -12.52 36.14 0.94
N HIS A 68 -13.58 36.29 0.14
CA HIS A 68 -14.95 36.01 0.55
C HIS A 68 -15.67 35.09 -0.42
N THR A 69 -16.57 34.30 0.11
CA THR A 69 -17.57 33.53 -0.64
C THR A 69 -18.78 33.26 0.25
N VAL A 70 -19.78 32.58 -0.29
CA VAL A 70 -20.96 32.14 0.44
C VAL A 70 -21.15 30.64 0.17
N ALA A 71 -21.45 29.87 1.19
CA ALA A 71 -21.80 28.46 1.05
C ALA A 71 -23.11 28.32 0.25
N ASN A 72 -23.16 27.35 -0.65
CA ASN A 72 -24.37 27.05 -1.44
C ASN A 72 -25.47 26.40 -0.56
N ALA A 73 -26.60 26.05 -1.17
CA ALA A 73 -27.71 25.40 -0.47
C ALA A 73 -27.33 24.03 0.16
N ALA A 74 -26.34 23.33 -0.39
CA ALA A 74 -25.79 22.09 0.14
C ALA A 74 -24.75 22.32 1.26
N GLY A 75 -24.42 23.59 1.57
CA GLY A 75 -23.39 23.95 2.53
C GLY A 75 -21.97 23.90 1.97
N GLU A 76 -21.78 23.68 0.68
CA GLU A 76 -20.47 23.63 0.05
C GLU A 76 -20.01 25.03 -0.31
N TRP A 77 -18.72 25.30 -0.14
CA TRP A 77 -18.10 26.55 -0.52
C TRP A 77 -16.73 26.35 -1.15
N LYS A 78 -16.33 27.29 -1.99
CA LYS A 78 -15.02 27.34 -2.64
C LYS A 78 -14.57 28.77 -2.80
N ILE A 79 -13.30 29.02 -2.50
CA ILE A 79 -12.58 30.26 -2.77
C ILE A 79 -11.41 29.97 -3.70
N ILE A 80 -11.25 30.82 -4.71
CA ILE A 80 -10.09 30.75 -5.62
C ILE A 80 -9.12 31.86 -5.22
N LEU A 81 -7.98 31.44 -4.66
CA LEU A 81 -6.88 32.37 -4.38
C LEU A 81 -6.06 32.63 -5.65
N PRO A 82 -5.50 33.84 -5.81
CA PRO A 82 -4.60 34.12 -6.93
C PRO A 82 -3.32 33.28 -6.86
N GLU A 83 -2.59 33.26 -7.95
CA GLU A 83 -1.30 32.60 -8.06
C GLU A 83 -0.33 33.06 -6.97
N GLN A 84 0.41 32.12 -6.41
CA GLN A 84 1.38 32.35 -5.35
C GLN A 84 2.78 31.91 -5.78
N LYS A 85 3.80 32.60 -5.34
CA LYS A 85 5.20 32.19 -5.50
C LYS A 85 5.61 31.24 -4.39
N ALA A 86 6.59 30.35 -4.68
CA ALA A 86 7.14 29.43 -3.69
C ALA A 86 7.62 30.17 -2.43
N GLY A 87 7.44 29.54 -1.27
CA GLY A 87 7.85 30.07 0.02
C GLY A 87 7.03 29.52 1.18
N GLY A 88 7.16 30.14 2.32
CA GLY A 88 6.54 29.75 3.59
C GLY A 88 7.58 29.58 4.70
N PRO A 89 7.16 29.19 5.92
CA PRO A 89 5.78 28.81 6.26
C PRO A 89 4.82 30.00 6.38
N PHE A 90 3.55 29.77 6.06
CA PHE A 90 2.47 30.75 6.17
C PHE A 90 1.34 30.20 7.07
N GLU A 91 0.46 31.13 7.51
CA GLU A 91 -0.79 30.80 8.18
C GLU A 91 -1.99 31.20 7.32
N MET A 92 -3.09 30.47 7.46
CA MET A 92 -4.38 30.75 6.84
C MET A 92 -5.48 30.67 7.89
N GLN A 93 -6.37 31.65 7.92
CA GLN A 93 -7.56 31.62 8.77
C GLN A 93 -8.81 31.51 7.90
N VAL A 94 -9.66 30.53 8.24
CA VAL A 94 -10.97 30.34 7.60
C VAL A 94 -12.04 30.62 8.65
N LYS A 95 -12.99 31.49 8.33
CA LYS A 95 -14.05 31.93 9.26
C LYS A 95 -15.42 31.75 8.63
N SER A 96 -16.39 31.36 9.45
CA SER A 96 -17.81 31.21 9.12
C SER A 96 -18.64 31.56 10.35
N GLY A 97 -19.34 32.69 10.32
CA GLY A 97 -20.05 33.20 11.50
C GLY A 97 -19.14 33.35 12.72
N LYS A 98 -19.38 32.58 13.78
CA LYS A 98 -18.55 32.55 14.99
C LYS A 98 -17.42 31.50 14.94
N GLU A 99 -17.44 30.62 13.96
CA GLU A 99 -16.47 29.53 13.83
C GLU A 99 -15.21 30.01 13.12
N LYS A 100 -14.07 29.51 13.56
CA LYS A 100 -12.76 29.85 13.02
C LYS A 100 -11.86 28.60 13.02
N ILE A 101 -11.23 28.35 11.88
CA ILE A 101 -10.15 27.36 11.73
C ILE A 101 -8.89 28.15 11.37
N THR A 102 -7.80 27.90 12.07
CA THR A 102 -6.48 28.44 11.71
C THR A 102 -5.61 27.28 11.26
N LEU A 103 -5.05 27.40 10.06
CA LEU A 103 -4.10 26.44 9.48
C LEU A 103 -2.70 27.01 9.59
N HIS A 104 -1.78 26.19 10.08
CA HIS A 104 -0.40 26.54 10.34
C HIS A 104 0.57 25.83 9.40
N ASP A 105 1.79 26.35 9.32
CA ASP A 105 2.91 25.72 8.62
C ASP A 105 2.62 25.40 7.14
N ILE A 106 1.95 26.31 6.44
CA ILE A 106 1.60 26.19 5.02
C ILE A 106 2.82 26.55 4.18
N LEU A 107 3.22 25.66 3.29
CA LEU A 107 4.23 25.95 2.27
C LEU A 107 3.57 26.15 0.90
N ILE A 108 4.28 26.84 0.02
CA ILE A 108 3.92 26.98 -1.40
C ILE A 108 5.08 26.42 -2.21
N GLY A 109 4.80 25.44 -3.07
CA GLY A 109 5.83 24.73 -3.83
C GLY A 109 5.25 23.94 -4.99
N ASP A 110 5.92 22.87 -5.39
CA ASP A 110 5.42 21.94 -6.41
C ASP A 110 4.74 20.75 -5.77
N VAL A 111 3.47 20.50 -6.11
CA VAL A 111 2.68 19.38 -5.59
C VAL A 111 2.50 18.33 -6.67
N TRP A 112 2.85 17.09 -6.38
CA TRP A 112 2.73 15.97 -7.30
C TRP A 112 1.77 14.91 -6.77
N PHE A 113 0.88 14.43 -7.63
CA PHE A 113 0.02 13.30 -7.33
C PHE A 113 0.73 12.02 -7.76
N ALA A 114 1.17 11.22 -6.78
CA ALA A 114 1.87 9.96 -6.97
C ALA A 114 0.89 8.79 -6.81
N SER A 115 0.74 7.96 -7.84
CA SER A 115 -0.21 6.87 -7.82
C SER A 115 0.29 5.65 -8.61
N GLY A 116 -0.38 4.52 -8.44
CA GLY A 116 -0.05 3.24 -9.05
C GLY A 116 -0.17 2.08 -8.08
N GLN A 117 0.61 1.03 -8.34
CA GLN A 117 0.56 -0.18 -7.50
C GLN A 117 1.78 -0.31 -6.58
N SER A 118 2.14 -1.53 -6.19
CA SER A 118 3.15 -1.82 -5.16
C SER A 118 4.50 -1.13 -5.36
N ASN A 119 4.96 -0.93 -6.59
CA ASN A 119 6.22 -0.24 -6.85
C ASN A 119 6.16 1.27 -6.60
N MET A 120 4.98 1.89 -6.68
CA MET A 120 4.74 3.25 -6.20
C MET A 120 4.53 3.27 -4.68
N GLU A 121 3.78 2.30 -4.14
CA GLU A 121 3.49 2.20 -2.71
C GLU A 121 4.72 1.90 -1.87
N LEU A 122 5.70 1.16 -2.40
CA LEU A 122 6.84 0.61 -1.66
C LEU A 122 7.51 1.66 -0.76
N PRO A 123 7.43 1.52 0.57
CA PRO A 123 7.95 2.51 1.48
C PRO A 123 9.48 2.44 1.62
N MET A 124 10.09 3.56 1.99
CA MET A 124 11.54 3.68 2.21
C MET A 124 12.10 2.61 3.16
N ARG A 125 11.35 2.17 4.19
CA ARG A 125 11.76 1.06 5.08
C ARG A 125 12.09 -0.24 4.34
N ARG A 126 11.44 -0.50 3.20
CA ARG A 126 11.69 -1.70 2.39
C ARG A 126 13.02 -1.64 1.67
N VAL A 127 13.46 -0.45 1.29
CA VAL A 127 14.73 -0.19 0.60
C VAL A 127 15.84 0.28 1.53
N ALA A 128 15.57 0.40 2.83
CA ALA A 128 16.50 0.90 3.84
C ALA A 128 17.90 0.26 3.79
N PRO A 129 18.08 -1.05 3.54
CA PRO A 129 19.42 -1.65 3.52
C PRO A 129 20.38 -1.08 2.48
N ILE A 130 19.87 -0.52 1.39
CA ILE A 130 20.72 0.10 0.35
C ILE A 130 20.73 1.62 0.40
N TYR A 131 19.88 2.23 1.23
CA TYR A 131 19.73 3.69 1.35
C TYR A 131 19.81 4.19 2.81
N GLU A 132 20.60 3.52 3.64
CA GLU A 132 20.79 3.90 5.05
C GLU A 132 21.23 5.36 5.21
N ASN A 133 22.18 5.79 4.37
CA ASN A 133 22.70 7.15 4.42
C ASN A 133 21.66 8.19 3.99
N GLU A 134 20.89 7.89 2.96
CA GLU A 134 19.80 8.74 2.49
C GLU A 134 18.70 8.91 3.54
N ILE A 135 18.43 7.86 4.31
CA ILE A 135 17.48 7.91 5.43
C ILE A 135 18.05 8.76 6.57
N LYS A 136 19.30 8.52 6.98
CA LYS A 136 19.97 9.30 8.03
C LYS A 136 20.05 10.81 7.73
N THR A 137 20.12 11.15 6.45
CA THR A 137 20.23 12.54 5.97
C THR A 137 18.93 13.09 5.37
N SER A 138 17.78 12.51 5.72
CA SER A 138 16.49 12.83 5.11
C SER A 138 15.79 14.05 5.74
N GLU A 139 16.31 14.61 6.84
CA GLU A 139 15.68 15.74 7.51
C GLU A 139 15.48 16.91 6.57
N CYS A 140 14.21 17.18 6.22
CA CYS A 140 13.84 18.26 5.32
C CYS A 140 12.36 18.62 5.49
N THR A 141 12.09 19.74 6.16
CA THR A 141 10.71 20.24 6.37
C THR A 141 10.02 20.72 5.10
N PHE A 142 10.78 20.90 4.00
CA PHE A 142 10.29 21.33 2.69
C PHE A 142 9.89 20.17 1.77
N ILE A 143 10.11 18.90 2.17
CA ILE A 143 9.60 17.73 1.47
C ILE A 143 8.53 17.09 2.36
N ARG A 144 7.31 16.99 1.85
CA ARG A 144 6.17 16.47 2.63
C ARG A 144 5.37 15.47 1.81
N GLN A 145 4.88 14.45 2.49
CA GLN A 145 3.94 13.51 1.93
C GLN A 145 2.60 13.56 2.66
N PHE A 146 1.53 13.51 1.89
CA PHE A 146 0.19 13.16 2.36
C PHE A 146 -0.13 11.76 1.82
N PHE A 147 -0.25 10.78 2.70
CA PHE A 147 -0.66 9.43 2.31
C PHE A 147 -2.19 9.35 2.30
N VAL A 148 -2.76 9.06 1.12
CA VAL A 148 -4.19 8.87 0.93
C VAL A 148 -4.59 7.51 1.50
N PRO A 149 -5.57 7.44 2.43
CA PRO A 149 -6.04 6.19 2.99
C PRO A 149 -6.52 5.22 1.92
N GLN A 150 -6.03 3.98 1.96
CA GLN A 150 -6.38 2.93 1.02
C GLN A 150 -7.81 2.42 1.25
N ARG A 151 -8.68 2.70 0.32
CA ARG A 151 -10.10 2.31 0.35
C ARG A 151 -10.71 2.31 -1.05
N TYR A 152 -11.88 1.73 -1.17
CA TYR A 152 -12.64 1.70 -2.42
C TYR A 152 -14.08 2.15 -2.21
N ASN A 153 -14.71 2.63 -3.28
CA ASN A 153 -16.13 2.94 -3.34
C ASN A 153 -16.64 2.72 -4.77
N PHE A 154 -17.51 1.73 -4.96
CA PHE A 154 -18.03 1.44 -6.30
C PHE A 154 -19.29 2.24 -6.65
N LYS A 155 -19.93 2.91 -5.68
CA LYS A 155 -21.22 3.57 -5.89
C LYS A 155 -21.07 4.94 -6.50
N GLN A 156 -20.18 5.75 -5.96
CA GLN A 156 -20.00 7.14 -6.40
C GLN A 156 -18.64 7.70 -5.95
N PRO A 157 -18.14 8.75 -6.63
CA PRO A 157 -16.99 9.50 -6.18
C PRO A 157 -17.21 10.10 -4.78
N GLU A 158 -16.19 10.05 -3.94
CA GLU A 158 -16.20 10.68 -2.61
C GLU A 158 -15.75 12.15 -2.71
N ASN A 159 -16.25 12.98 -1.80
CA ASN A 159 -15.96 14.42 -1.79
C ASN A 159 -14.81 14.79 -0.84
N ASP A 160 -14.42 13.87 0.05
CA ASP A 160 -13.36 14.06 1.04
C ASP A 160 -12.75 12.73 1.44
N LEU A 161 -11.55 12.78 1.99
CA LEU A 161 -10.87 11.64 2.57
C LEU A 161 -11.32 11.45 4.04
N PRO A 162 -11.36 10.22 4.57
CA PRO A 162 -11.79 9.98 5.95
C PRO A 162 -10.79 10.52 6.99
N ASN A 163 -9.51 10.46 6.66
CA ASN A 163 -8.39 10.92 7.48
C ASN A 163 -7.17 11.23 6.60
N GLY A 164 -6.07 11.63 7.21
CA GLY A 164 -4.81 11.94 6.57
C GLY A 164 -4.19 13.20 7.16
N LYS A 165 -2.89 13.34 6.99
CA LYS A 165 -2.12 14.52 7.38
C LYS A 165 -0.89 14.67 6.49
N TRP A 166 -0.42 15.89 6.34
CA TRP A 166 0.88 16.20 5.75
C TRP A 166 1.99 15.88 6.75
N ILE A 167 3.01 15.16 6.31
CA ILE A 167 4.14 14.74 7.15
C ILE A 167 5.42 15.21 6.46
N SER A 168 6.28 15.90 7.19
CA SER A 168 7.61 16.31 6.73
C SER A 168 8.58 15.12 6.76
N ALA A 169 9.54 15.12 5.84
CA ALA A 169 10.60 14.12 5.83
C ALA A 169 11.60 14.35 6.96
N ASP A 170 11.85 13.32 7.74
CA ASP A 170 12.94 13.17 8.69
C ASP A 170 13.37 11.69 8.75
N PRO A 171 14.44 11.30 9.45
CA PRO A 171 14.92 9.91 9.47
C PRO A 171 13.91 8.87 9.98
N GLU A 172 12.92 9.27 10.77
CA GLU A 172 11.86 8.40 11.27
C GLU A 172 10.67 8.34 10.31
N THR A 173 10.14 9.51 9.96
CA THR A 173 8.92 9.63 9.15
C THR A 173 9.13 9.21 7.70
N VAL A 174 10.33 9.43 7.13
CA VAL A 174 10.64 9.06 5.75
C VAL A 174 10.52 7.56 5.50
N LEU A 175 10.66 6.74 6.54
CA LEU A 175 10.51 5.28 6.44
C LEU A 175 9.15 4.86 5.88
N ASP A 176 8.12 5.68 6.04
CA ASP A 176 6.76 5.45 5.54
C ASP A 176 6.44 6.19 4.23
N PHE A 177 7.37 6.96 3.70
CA PHE A 177 7.20 7.61 2.40
C PHE A 177 7.37 6.60 1.27
N SER A 178 6.62 6.79 0.18
CA SER A 178 6.90 6.11 -1.09
C SER A 178 8.36 6.36 -1.47
N ALA A 179 9.15 5.29 -1.64
CA ALA A 179 10.58 5.44 -1.90
C ALA A 179 10.83 6.17 -3.23
N VAL A 180 10.15 5.78 -4.30
CA VAL A 180 10.32 6.41 -5.62
C VAL A 180 9.84 7.85 -5.62
N ALA A 181 8.71 8.16 -4.97
CA ALA A 181 8.20 9.52 -4.90
C ALA A 181 9.06 10.42 -4.00
N TYR A 182 9.61 9.87 -2.90
CA TYR A 182 10.56 10.60 -2.06
C TYR A 182 11.84 10.97 -2.81
N PHE A 183 12.48 10.03 -3.51
CA PHE A 183 13.68 10.34 -4.27
C PHE A 183 13.40 11.34 -5.40
N PHE A 184 12.27 11.25 -6.07
CA PHE A 184 11.83 12.27 -7.02
C PHE A 184 11.71 13.65 -6.35
N ALA A 185 11.00 13.74 -5.22
CA ALA A 185 10.81 14.99 -4.49
C ALA A 185 12.15 15.58 -3.99
N ARG A 186 13.03 14.72 -3.49
CA ARG A 186 14.36 15.11 -3.03
C ARG A 186 15.19 15.70 -4.17
N ASN A 187 15.23 15.06 -5.33
CA ASN A 187 15.95 15.55 -6.51
C ASN A 187 15.41 16.92 -6.97
N ILE A 188 14.10 17.12 -6.99
CA ILE A 188 13.47 18.41 -7.32
C ILE A 188 13.87 19.48 -6.29
N TYR A 189 13.76 19.16 -4.99
CA TYR A 189 14.14 20.10 -3.93
C TYR A 189 15.63 20.45 -3.96
N GLU A 190 16.52 19.48 -4.11
CA GLU A 190 17.96 19.69 -4.16
C GLU A 190 18.35 20.59 -5.34
N LYS A 191 17.69 20.44 -6.47
CA LYS A 191 17.97 21.21 -7.69
C LYS A 191 17.37 22.62 -7.65
N TYR A 192 16.14 22.79 -7.21
CA TYR A 192 15.40 24.05 -7.36
C TYR A 192 15.18 24.80 -6.05
N LYS A 193 15.43 24.17 -4.90
CA LYS A 193 15.25 24.73 -3.54
C LYS A 193 13.83 25.28 -3.29
N ILE A 194 12.83 24.61 -3.86
CA ILE A 194 11.40 24.88 -3.67
C ILE A 194 10.73 23.74 -2.87
N PRO A 195 9.75 24.04 -2.00
CA PRO A 195 8.99 22.99 -1.32
C PRO A 195 8.37 22.00 -2.29
N VAL A 196 8.37 20.72 -1.94
CA VAL A 196 7.77 19.64 -2.75
C VAL A 196 6.79 18.83 -1.92
N GLY A 197 5.53 18.82 -2.33
CA GLY A 197 4.46 18.02 -1.75
C GLY A 197 4.18 16.78 -2.60
N ILE A 198 4.06 15.64 -1.96
CA ILE A 198 3.63 14.38 -2.57
C ILE A 198 2.26 14.00 -1.99
N ILE A 199 1.25 13.90 -2.85
CA ILE A 199 -0.02 13.24 -2.49
C ILE A 199 0.09 11.82 -3.00
N ASN A 200 0.30 10.87 -2.09
CA ASN A 200 0.52 9.46 -2.43
C ASN A 200 -0.78 8.67 -2.31
N ALA A 201 -1.37 8.33 -3.46
CA ALA A 201 -2.55 7.48 -3.60
C ALA A 201 -2.16 6.21 -4.35
N SER A 202 -1.58 5.23 -3.66
CA SER A 202 -1.10 3.98 -4.25
C SER A 202 -1.63 2.76 -3.50
N LEU A 203 -1.80 1.64 -4.22
CA LEU A 203 -2.27 0.38 -3.66
C LEU A 203 -1.64 -0.81 -4.37
N GLY A 204 -0.94 -1.67 -3.64
CA GLY A 204 -0.30 -2.88 -4.15
C GLY A 204 -1.27 -3.81 -4.88
N GLY A 205 -0.82 -4.36 -6.02
CA GLY A 205 -1.58 -5.30 -6.83
C GLY A 205 -2.71 -4.70 -7.68
N SER A 206 -2.97 -3.40 -7.58
CA SER A 206 -4.11 -2.79 -8.26
C SER A 206 -3.88 -2.64 -9.78
N PRO A 207 -4.83 -3.09 -10.62
CA PRO A 207 -4.79 -2.87 -12.05
C PRO A 207 -5.23 -1.44 -12.41
N ILE A 208 -4.85 -0.99 -13.60
CA ILE A 208 -5.08 0.40 -14.05
C ILE A 208 -6.56 0.80 -14.06
N GLN A 209 -7.48 -0.12 -14.40
CA GLN A 209 -8.91 0.15 -14.48
C GLN A 209 -9.56 0.47 -13.13
N SER A 210 -8.93 0.10 -12.01
CA SER A 210 -9.40 0.49 -10.66
C SER A 210 -9.25 1.99 -10.40
N TRP A 211 -8.32 2.63 -11.11
CA TRP A 211 -7.95 4.04 -10.98
C TRP A 211 -8.63 4.96 -12.00
N MET A 212 -9.50 4.42 -12.85
CA MET A 212 -10.23 5.15 -13.87
C MET A 212 -11.67 5.44 -13.41
N SER A 213 -12.21 6.60 -13.81
CA SER A 213 -13.61 6.94 -13.55
C SER A 213 -14.56 6.03 -14.32
N GLU A 214 -15.78 5.92 -13.81
CA GLU A 214 -16.86 5.18 -14.48
C GLU A 214 -17.10 5.70 -15.90
N GLU A 215 -17.02 7.02 -16.10
CA GLU A 215 -17.18 7.65 -17.40
C GLU A 215 -16.09 7.21 -18.40
N ALA A 216 -14.84 7.21 -17.96
CA ALA A 216 -13.72 6.77 -18.79
C ALA A 216 -13.81 5.28 -19.17
N LEU A 217 -14.38 4.46 -18.29
CA LEU A 217 -14.53 3.02 -18.54
C LEU A 217 -15.65 2.66 -19.50
N LYS A 218 -16.54 3.57 -19.88
CA LYS A 218 -17.57 3.31 -20.91
C LYS A 218 -16.98 2.90 -22.26
N GLU A 219 -15.76 3.29 -22.57
CA GLU A 219 -15.02 2.86 -23.75
C GLU A 219 -14.48 1.42 -23.64
N PHE A 220 -14.55 0.81 -22.45
CA PHE A 220 -14.12 -0.55 -22.14
C PHE A 220 -15.29 -1.36 -21.55
N PRO A 221 -16.19 -1.89 -22.39
CA PRO A 221 -17.48 -2.43 -21.94
C PRO A 221 -17.39 -3.51 -20.85
N SER A 222 -16.38 -4.38 -20.89
CA SER A 222 -16.19 -5.43 -19.88
C SER A 222 -15.89 -4.85 -18.50
N TYR A 223 -14.99 -3.88 -18.43
CA TYR A 223 -14.64 -3.22 -17.16
C TYR A 223 -15.78 -2.32 -16.65
N TYR A 224 -16.52 -1.67 -17.57
CA TYR A 224 -17.70 -0.91 -17.20
C TYR A 224 -18.80 -1.79 -16.61
N GLN A 225 -19.09 -2.95 -17.22
CA GLN A 225 -20.07 -3.91 -16.70
C GLN A 225 -19.67 -4.44 -15.34
N GLU A 226 -18.38 -4.77 -15.14
CA GLU A 226 -17.88 -5.23 -13.86
C GLU A 226 -18.00 -4.13 -12.79
N ALA A 227 -17.67 -2.88 -13.11
CA ALA A 227 -17.90 -1.75 -12.21
C ALA A 227 -19.37 -1.62 -11.78
N GLN A 228 -20.34 -1.81 -12.71
CA GLN A 228 -21.77 -1.80 -12.37
C GLN A 228 -22.15 -2.97 -11.45
N ARG A 229 -21.57 -4.15 -11.68
CA ARG A 229 -21.80 -5.35 -10.87
C ARG A 229 -21.36 -5.14 -9.42
N PHE A 230 -20.20 -4.51 -9.18
CA PHE A 230 -19.67 -4.23 -7.84
C PHE A 230 -20.37 -3.07 -7.10
N LYS A 231 -21.35 -2.39 -7.70
CA LYS A 231 -22.25 -1.49 -6.96
C LYS A 231 -23.19 -2.23 -6.01
N ASN A 232 -23.29 -3.55 -6.12
CA ASN A 232 -24.11 -4.40 -5.26
C ASN A 232 -23.33 -4.83 -4.01
N ASP A 233 -23.65 -4.23 -2.86
CA ASP A 233 -23.01 -4.57 -1.59
C ASP A 233 -23.28 -6.02 -1.14
N ASP A 234 -24.41 -6.62 -1.53
CA ASP A 234 -24.71 -8.02 -1.18
C ASP A 234 -23.75 -8.96 -1.90
N LEU A 235 -23.47 -8.68 -3.17
CA LEU A 235 -22.47 -9.43 -3.93
C LEU A 235 -21.09 -9.34 -3.28
N ILE A 236 -20.68 -8.12 -2.87
CA ILE A 236 -19.38 -7.91 -2.22
C ILE A 236 -19.31 -8.74 -0.94
N ARG A 237 -20.32 -8.64 -0.09
CA ARG A 237 -20.39 -9.42 1.17
C ARG A 237 -20.35 -10.94 0.92
N GLU A 238 -21.07 -11.43 -0.09
CA GLU A 238 -21.07 -12.84 -0.45
C GLU A 238 -19.67 -13.32 -0.90
N ILE A 239 -18.98 -12.53 -1.75
CA ILE A 239 -17.62 -12.82 -2.22
C ILE A 239 -16.66 -12.87 -1.02
N GLU A 240 -16.64 -11.82 -0.21
CA GLU A 240 -15.74 -11.71 0.95
C GLU A 240 -16.01 -12.81 1.98
N GLN A 241 -17.27 -13.15 2.22
CA GLN A 241 -17.63 -14.24 3.12
C GLN A 241 -17.13 -15.59 2.61
N LYS A 242 -17.40 -15.93 1.35
CA LYS A 242 -16.95 -17.20 0.74
C LYS A 242 -15.42 -17.31 0.74
N ASP A 243 -14.74 -16.21 0.40
CA ASP A 243 -13.29 -16.17 0.42
C ASP A 243 -12.73 -16.36 1.83
N ASN A 244 -13.30 -15.67 2.83
CA ASN A 244 -12.89 -15.80 4.23
C ASN A 244 -13.15 -17.22 4.77
N GLU A 245 -14.31 -17.81 4.48
CA GLU A 245 -14.63 -19.19 4.87
C GLU A 245 -13.64 -20.20 4.28
N ARG A 246 -13.35 -20.07 2.97
CA ARG A 246 -12.38 -20.92 2.28
C ARG A 246 -10.97 -20.78 2.84
N ILE A 247 -10.49 -19.54 3.01
CA ILE A 247 -9.15 -19.25 3.51
C ILE A 247 -9.01 -19.74 4.96
N ASN A 248 -9.95 -19.38 5.82
CA ASN A 248 -9.93 -19.78 7.22
C ASN A 248 -10.05 -21.31 7.40
N GLY A 249 -10.90 -21.95 6.59
CA GLY A 249 -11.01 -23.38 6.53
C GLY A 249 -9.68 -24.05 6.18
N TRP A 250 -9.03 -23.58 5.10
CA TRP A 250 -7.73 -24.10 4.66
C TRP A 250 -6.64 -23.96 5.74
N TYR A 251 -6.51 -22.79 6.37
CA TYR A 251 -5.53 -22.58 7.44
C TYR A 251 -5.87 -23.34 8.72
N SER A 252 -7.14 -23.55 9.03
CA SER A 252 -7.59 -24.38 10.15
C SER A 252 -7.20 -25.85 9.91
N ASP A 253 -7.47 -26.36 8.71
CA ASP A 253 -7.11 -27.74 8.33
C ASP A 253 -5.59 -27.93 8.29
N LEU A 254 -4.85 -26.97 7.74
CA LEU A 254 -3.39 -26.96 7.78
C LEU A 254 -2.88 -27.12 9.22
N ARG A 255 -3.38 -26.30 10.15
CA ARG A 255 -2.94 -26.34 11.56
C ARG A 255 -3.29 -27.66 12.23
N LYS A 256 -4.45 -28.21 11.93
CA LYS A 256 -4.93 -29.49 12.49
C LYS A 256 -4.07 -30.66 12.03
N HIS A 257 -3.59 -30.64 10.79
CA HIS A 257 -2.83 -31.74 10.19
C HIS A 257 -1.31 -31.53 10.24
N ASP A 258 -0.83 -30.39 10.75
CA ASP A 258 0.60 -30.11 10.85
C ASP A 258 1.23 -30.90 12.00
N GLU A 259 1.92 -31.99 11.64
CA GLU A 259 2.60 -32.87 12.60
C GLU A 259 3.63 -32.14 13.45
N GLY A 260 4.20 -31.02 12.93
CA GLY A 260 5.18 -30.22 13.65
C GLY A 260 4.64 -29.48 14.89
N PHE A 261 3.33 -29.49 15.09
CA PHE A 261 2.67 -28.95 16.30
C PHE A 261 2.11 -30.02 17.24
N GLN A 262 2.55 -31.29 17.10
CA GLN A 262 2.11 -32.33 18.02
C GLN A 262 2.39 -31.95 19.48
N LYS A 263 1.41 -32.25 20.37
CA LYS A 263 1.38 -31.71 21.73
C LYS A 263 2.60 -32.06 22.59
N ASP A 264 3.15 -33.24 22.40
CA ASP A 264 4.19 -33.78 23.30
C ASP A 264 5.62 -33.38 22.82
N LEU A 265 5.83 -33.13 21.54
CA LEU A 265 7.14 -32.81 20.98
C LEU A 265 7.06 -31.90 19.73
N PRO A 266 6.71 -30.61 19.89
CA PRO A 266 6.69 -29.68 18.77
C PRO A 266 8.05 -29.57 18.08
N TRP A 267 8.05 -29.59 16.75
CA TRP A 267 9.28 -29.60 15.94
C TRP A 267 10.10 -28.31 16.00
N PHE A 268 9.64 -27.28 16.64
CA PHE A 268 10.44 -26.08 16.91
C PHE A 268 11.28 -26.18 18.18
N LEU A 269 11.09 -27.21 19.05
CA LEU A 269 11.89 -27.41 20.24
C LEU A 269 13.31 -27.87 19.88
N PRO A 270 14.33 -27.53 20.70
CA PRO A 270 15.68 -28.05 20.52
C PRO A 270 15.76 -29.57 20.82
N HIS A 271 16.80 -30.19 20.29
CA HIS A 271 17.11 -31.61 20.55
C HIS A 271 16.08 -32.64 20.02
N ILE A 272 15.29 -32.25 19.01
CA ILE A 272 14.46 -33.20 18.25
C ILE A 272 15.36 -34.15 17.46
N ASP A 273 15.07 -35.44 17.51
CA ASP A 273 15.72 -36.40 16.59
C ASP A 273 15.31 -36.11 15.15
N THR A 274 16.29 -35.79 14.34
CA THR A 274 16.13 -35.49 12.90
C THR A 274 16.94 -36.45 12.03
N SER A 275 17.31 -37.60 12.56
CA SER A 275 18.12 -38.59 11.84
C SER A 275 17.41 -39.10 10.56
N ASP A 276 16.07 -39.21 10.61
CA ASP A 276 15.20 -39.60 9.49
C ASP A 276 14.80 -38.44 8.56
N TRP A 277 15.16 -37.20 8.89
CA TRP A 277 14.81 -36.05 8.07
C TRP A 277 15.71 -35.96 6.85
N PRO A 278 15.14 -35.88 5.62
CA PRO A 278 15.93 -35.61 4.43
C PRO A 278 16.57 -34.21 4.48
N THR A 279 17.53 -33.98 3.60
CA THR A 279 18.20 -32.69 3.46
C THR A 279 17.76 -31.98 2.18
N MET A 280 17.76 -30.67 2.24
CA MET A 280 17.56 -29.80 1.09
C MET A 280 18.60 -28.67 1.10
N THR A 281 19.12 -28.31 -0.05
CA THR A 281 20.00 -27.15 -0.20
C THR A 281 19.17 -25.85 -0.23
N ILE A 282 19.52 -24.91 0.64
CA ILE A 282 18.93 -23.57 0.69
C ILE A 282 19.96 -22.55 0.18
N PRO A 283 19.55 -21.58 -0.67
CA PRO A 283 18.22 -21.35 -1.20
C PRO A 283 17.77 -22.36 -2.26
N GLY A 284 16.47 -22.51 -2.42
CA GLY A 284 15.83 -23.41 -3.38
C GLY A 284 14.36 -23.66 -3.05
N TYR A 285 13.67 -24.31 -3.97
CA TYR A 285 12.27 -24.70 -3.80
C TYR A 285 12.19 -26.19 -3.56
N TRP A 286 11.40 -26.63 -2.56
CA TRP A 286 11.37 -28.05 -2.24
C TRP A 286 10.80 -28.94 -3.34
N SER A 287 9.85 -28.42 -4.15
CA SER A 287 9.28 -29.18 -5.27
C SER A 287 10.28 -29.48 -6.39
N ASP A 288 11.42 -28.76 -6.45
CA ASP A 288 12.48 -29.05 -7.44
C ASP A 288 13.32 -30.25 -7.01
N THR A 289 13.37 -30.55 -5.70
CA THR A 289 14.09 -31.72 -5.15
C THR A 289 13.12 -32.85 -4.76
N TYR A 290 11.94 -32.50 -4.27
CA TYR A 290 10.90 -33.42 -3.78
C TYR A 290 9.55 -33.11 -4.47
N PRO A 291 9.33 -33.60 -5.71
CA PRO A 291 8.15 -33.25 -6.52
C PRO A 291 6.81 -33.61 -5.89
N ASP A 292 6.79 -34.59 -4.98
CA ASP A 292 5.59 -35.02 -4.26
C ASP A 292 5.13 -34.06 -3.16
N ILE A 293 6.01 -33.13 -2.76
CA ILE A 293 5.72 -32.10 -1.78
C ILE A 293 5.34 -30.80 -2.52
N GLN A 294 4.05 -30.49 -2.56
CA GLN A 294 3.53 -29.34 -3.28
C GLN A 294 3.16 -28.21 -2.29
N ASN A 295 1.96 -28.26 -1.74
CA ASN A 295 1.43 -27.24 -0.84
C ASN A 295 1.21 -27.77 0.57
N GLY A 296 1.19 -26.88 1.55
CA GLY A 296 1.04 -27.18 2.96
C GLY A 296 2.12 -26.55 3.82
N SER A 297 2.57 -27.24 4.85
CA SER A 297 3.68 -26.80 5.69
C SER A 297 4.90 -27.70 5.57
N VAL A 298 6.08 -27.08 5.52
CA VAL A 298 7.39 -27.76 5.55
C VAL A 298 8.25 -27.11 6.63
N TRP A 299 8.85 -27.94 7.45
CA TRP A 299 9.73 -27.52 8.54
C TRP A 299 11.18 -27.73 8.15
N PHE A 300 11.99 -26.71 8.38
CA PHE A 300 13.43 -26.70 8.10
C PHE A 300 14.22 -26.48 9.37
N ARG A 301 15.35 -27.17 9.51
CA ARG A 301 16.23 -27.06 10.68
C ARG A 301 17.69 -26.95 10.27
N LYS A 302 18.41 -26.04 10.91
CA LYS A 302 19.85 -25.87 10.72
C LYS A 302 20.55 -25.65 12.06
N LYS A 303 21.61 -26.38 12.29
CA LYS A 303 22.53 -26.15 13.38
C LYS A 303 23.59 -25.13 12.95
N VAL A 304 23.92 -24.22 13.85
CA VAL A 304 24.94 -23.19 13.64
C VAL A 304 25.83 -23.10 14.88
N GLU A 305 27.14 -23.02 14.69
CA GLU A 305 28.12 -22.86 15.76
C GLU A 305 28.35 -21.36 16.03
N ILE A 306 28.19 -20.96 17.28
CA ILE A 306 28.38 -19.57 17.72
C ILE A 306 29.62 -19.51 18.59
N PRO A 307 30.69 -18.79 18.17
CA PRO A 307 31.88 -18.57 19.01
C PRO A 307 31.55 -17.83 20.30
N SER A 308 32.29 -18.12 21.40
CA SER A 308 32.13 -17.47 22.71
C SER A 308 32.01 -15.95 22.64
N ARG A 309 32.81 -15.29 21.79
CA ARG A 309 32.84 -13.82 21.65
C ARG A 309 31.54 -13.23 21.08
N LEU A 310 30.70 -14.05 20.49
CA LEU A 310 29.41 -13.65 19.87
C LEU A 310 28.22 -14.11 20.73
N ALA A 311 28.42 -15.00 21.65
CA ALA A 311 27.39 -15.51 22.56
C ALA A 311 26.73 -14.38 23.37
N GLY A 312 25.44 -14.44 23.56
CA GLY A 312 24.67 -13.48 24.36
C GLY A 312 24.40 -12.14 23.67
N LYS A 313 24.98 -11.87 22.48
CA LYS A 313 24.77 -10.62 21.76
C LYS A 313 23.45 -10.64 20.97
N PRO A 314 22.85 -9.47 20.72
CA PRO A 314 21.74 -9.36 19.77
C PRO A 314 22.23 -9.63 18.36
N ALA A 315 21.34 -10.12 17.50
CA ALA A 315 21.69 -10.45 16.12
C ALA A 315 20.54 -10.10 15.16
N LYS A 316 20.84 -10.12 13.85
CA LYS A 316 19.85 -10.04 12.79
C LYS A 316 19.85 -11.34 12.00
N LEU A 317 18.71 -12.00 11.94
CA LEU A 317 18.52 -13.19 11.13
C LEU A 317 17.92 -12.80 9.79
N ILE A 318 18.68 -12.98 8.72
CA ILE A 318 18.29 -12.68 7.34
C ILE A 318 18.00 -14.01 6.64
N LEU A 319 16.77 -14.18 6.16
CA LEU A 319 16.34 -15.39 5.44
C LEU A 319 15.79 -15.04 4.05
N GLY A 320 16.44 -14.10 3.37
CA GLY A 320 16.13 -13.72 2.00
C GLY A 320 14.64 -13.39 1.80
N ARG A 321 14.01 -14.15 0.93
CA ARG A 321 12.55 -14.21 0.74
C ARG A 321 12.09 -15.67 0.81
N ILE A 322 10.90 -15.89 1.35
CA ILE A 322 10.30 -17.22 1.52
C ILE A 322 8.91 -17.21 0.87
N VAL A 323 8.57 -18.27 0.16
CA VAL A 323 7.28 -18.45 -0.50
C VAL A 323 6.48 -19.52 0.25
N ASP A 324 5.32 -19.20 0.86
CA ASP A 324 4.65 -17.89 0.92
C ASP A 324 4.86 -17.23 2.28
N ALA A 325 4.58 -17.95 3.36
CA ALA A 325 4.63 -17.50 4.74
C ALA A 325 5.62 -18.32 5.56
N ASP A 326 6.11 -17.76 6.65
CA ASP A 326 7.02 -18.46 7.56
C ASP A 326 6.76 -18.13 9.03
N SER A 327 7.28 -18.99 9.90
CA SER A 327 7.47 -18.76 11.32
C SER A 327 8.84 -19.29 11.71
N VAL A 328 9.61 -18.45 12.40
CA VAL A 328 11.02 -18.70 12.70
C VAL A 328 11.24 -18.84 14.20
N TYR A 329 12.01 -19.84 14.56
CA TYR A 329 12.39 -20.13 15.93
C TYR A 329 13.91 -20.27 16.03
N LEU A 330 14.47 -19.82 17.14
CA LEU A 330 15.88 -19.99 17.50
C LEU A 330 15.96 -20.60 18.90
N ASN A 331 16.63 -21.75 19.02
CA ASN A 331 16.74 -22.48 20.29
C ASN A 331 15.36 -22.73 20.97
N GLY A 332 14.33 -23.00 20.16
CA GLY A 332 12.97 -23.23 20.63
C GLY A 332 12.14 -21.98 20.95
N LYS A 333 12.72 -20.78 20.79
CA LYS A 333 12.02 -19.51 21.03
C LYS A 333 11.61 -18.88 19.72
N PHE A 334 10.35 -18.40 19.64
CA PHE A 334 9.84 -17.69 18.49
C PHE A 334 10.60 -16.37 18.30
N VAL A 335 11.04 -16.12 17.06
CA VAL A 335 11.81 -14.95 16.64
C VAL A 335 11.01 -14.02 15.74
N GLY A 336 10.21 -14.57 14.83
CA GLY A 336 9.42 -13.76 13.93
C GLY A 336 8.62 -14.55 12.91
N THR A 337 7.77 -13.84 12.18
CA THR A 337 6.89 -14.41 11.14
C THR A 337 6.64 -13.39 10.04
N THR A 338 6.41 -13.87 8.83
CA THR A 338 5.97 -13.07 7.68
C THR A 338 4.90 -13.86 6.94
N SER A 339 3.76 -13.23 6.65
CA SER A 339 2.55 -13.91 6.20
C SER A 339 2.41 -14.07 4.69
N TYR A 340 3.32 -13.49 3.87
CA TYR A 340 3.25 -13.59 2.41
C TYR A 340 4.62 -13.41 1.74
N GLN A 341 4.73 -13.76 0.47
CA GLN A 341 6.00 -14.00 -0.22
C GLN A 341 6.91 -12.79 -0.48
N TYR A 342 6.39 -11.57 -0.58
CA TYR A 342 7.17 -10.43 -1.08
C TYR A 342 8.10 -9.75 -0.06
N PRO A 343 7.77 -9.60 1.25
CA PRO A 343 8.70 -8.98 2.18
C PRO A 343 9.98 -9.78 2.37
N PRO A 344 11.14 -9.12 2.42
CA PRO A 344 12.37 -9.78 2.85
C PRO A 344 12.26 -10.18 4.32
N ARG A 345 12.79 -11.34 4.66
CA ARG A 345 12.83 -11.88 6.02
C ARG A 345 14.02 -11.30 6.77
N ARG A 346 13.75 -10.42 7.69
CA ARG A 346 14.73 -9.73 8.52
C ARG A 346 14.20 -9.71 9.94
N TYR A 347 14.69 -10.63 10.77
CA TYR A 347 14.21 -10.81 12.12
C TYR A 347 15.26 -10.38 13.12
N GLU A 348 14.86 -9.55 14.10
CA GLU A 348 15.73 -9.18 15.23
C GLU A 348 15.80 -10.35 16.20
N VAL A 349 17.02 -10.77 16.53
CA VAL A 349 17.29 -11.81 17.53
C VAL A 349 17.67 -11.11 18.83
N PRO A 350 16.88 -11.26 19.91
CA PRO A 350 17.17 -10.63 21.19
C PRO A 350 18.52 -11.05 21.78
N ALA A 351 19.12 -10.18 22.57
CA ALA A 351 20.28 -10.52 23.40
C ALA A 351 19.98 -11.73 24.29
N ASN A 352 21.02 -12.53 24.56
CA ASN A 352 20.97 -13.76 25.39
C ASN A 352 20.17 -14.94 24.80
N LEU A 353 19.72 -14.86 23.54
CA LEU A 353 19.09 -16.00 22.88
C LEU A 353 20.14 -16.93 22.22
N LEU A 354 21.20 -16.34 21.66
CA LEU A 354 22.37 -17.08 21.15
C LEU A 354 23.29 -17.49 22.28
N ARG A 355 23.72 -18.74 22.31
CA ARG A 355 24.65 -19.30 23.29
C ARG A 355 25.93 -19.75 22.61
N GLU A 356 27.00 -19.90 23.39
CA GLU A 356 28.24 -20.49 22.87
C GLU A 356 28.02 -21.92 22.38
N GLY A 357 28.67 -22.31 21.30
CA GLY A 357 28.56 -23.62 20.68
C GLY A 357 27.33 -23.76 19.78
N GLU A 358 26.76 -24.94 19.77
CA GLU A 358 25.64 -25.30 18.89
C GLU A 358 24.36 -24.54 19.24
N ASN A 359 23.81 -23.86 18.25
CA ASN A 359 22.50 -23.23 18.26
C ASN A 359 21.64 -23.79 17.11
N GLU A 360 20.34 -23.75 17.23
CA GLU A 360 19.45 -24.35 16.26
C GLU A 360 18.41 -23.36 15.76
N ILE A 361 18.39 -23.17 14.44
CA ILE A 361 17.41 -22.34 13.71
C ILE A 361 16.36 -23.27 13.13
N VAL A 362 15.10 -23.01 13.41
CA VAL A 362 13.95 -23.73 12.84
C VAL A 362 13.07 -22.75 12.09
N VAL A 363 12.73 -23.10 10.83
CA VAL A 363 11.85 -22.32 9.98
C VAL A 363 10.70 -23.19 9.52
N ARG A 364 9.49 -22.85 9.94
CA ARG A 364 8.27 -23.44 9.39
C ARG A 364 7.84 -22.59 8.20
N VAL A 365 7.77 -23.18 7.03
CA VAL A 365 7.32 -22.51 5.82
C VAL A 365 5.95 -23.04 5.42
N ILE A 366 5.03 -22.14 5.06
CA ILE A 366 3.73 -22.47 4.49
C ILE A 366 3.75 -22.06 3.02
N SER A 367 3.37 -22.98 2.13
CA SER A 367 3.04 -22.66 0.74
C SER A 367 1.57 -22.98 0.51
N ASN A 368 0.81 -21.96 0.16
CA ASN A 368 -0.62 -22.13 -0.11
C ASN A 368 -0.90 -22.31 -1.61
N MET A 369 -0.01 -21.85 -2.47
CA MET A 369 -0.14 -21.95 -3.92
C MET A 369 1.24 -21.80 -4.60
N GLY A 370 1.56 -22.65 -5.57
CA GLY A 370 2.81 -22.57 -6.33
C GLY A 370 4.00 -23.25 -5.68
N LYS A 371 5.21 -22.78 -5.99
CA LYS A 371 6.47 -23.35 -5.52
C LYS A 371 6.85 -22.76 -4.16
N GLY A 372 6.74 -23.57 -3.10
CA GLY A 372 7.18 -23.17 -1.77
C GLY A 372 8.69 -23.34 -1.56
N GLY A 373 9.30 -22.46 -0.76
CA GLY A 373 10.73 -22.54 -0.45
C GLY A 373 11.41 -21.20 -0.24
N PHE A 374 12.73 -21.21 -0.40
CA PHE A 374 13.62 -20.08 -0.17
C PHE A 374 14.10 -19.53 -1.52
N VAL A 375 13.79 -18.29 -1.81
CA VAL A 375 14.03 -17.66 -3.11
C VAL A 375 15.54 -17.58 -3.40
N PRO A 376 16.03 -18.08 -4.55
CA PRO A 376 17.45 -18.00 -4.93
C PRO A 376 17.97 -16.57 -5.04
N ASP A 377 19.29 -16.41 -5.05
CA ASP A 377 20.02 -15.15 -5.22
C ASP A 377 19.67 -14.07 -4.18
N LYS A 378 19.32 -14.49 -2.97
CA LYS A 378 19.12 -13.63 -1.81
C LYS A 378 20.09 -14.00 -0.69
N LEU A 379 20.32 -13.06 0.24
CA LEU A 379 21.17 -13.27 1.40
C LEU A 379 20.46 -14.13 2.44
N TYR A 380 21.12 -15.19 2.89
CA TYR A 380 20.72 -16.07 3.99
C TYR A 380 21.85 -16.06 5.02
N ALA A 381 21.69 -15.34 6.11
CA ALA A 381 22.76 -15.10 7.07
C ALA A 381 22.25 -14.80 8.48
N LEU A 382 23.06 -15.11 9.49
CA LEU A 382 22.94 -14.59 10.84
C LEU A 382 24.05 -13.55 11.05
N ILE A 383 23.68 -12.31 11.29
CA ILE A 383 24.57 -11.17 11.46
C ILE A 383 24.64 -10.81 12.93
N ILE A 384 25.83 -10.82 13.52
CA ILE A 384 26.09 -10.52 14.93
C ILE A 384 27.21 -9.47 14.97
N ASP A 385 26.93 -8.25 15.37
CA ASP A 385 27.84 -7.10 15.22
C ASP A 385 28.32 -6.96 13.76
N ASN A 386 29.63 -7.18 13.52
CA ASN A 386 30.25 -7.16 12.19
C ASN A 386 30.49 -8.56 11.61
N ASP A 387 30.14 -9.62 12.33
CA ASP A 387 30.30 -10.99 11.87
C ASP A 387 29.07 -11.48 11.11
N THR A 388 29.31 -12.20 10.04
CA THR A 388 28.27 -12.80 9.22
C THR A 388 28.47 -14.31 9.17
N ILE A 389 27.49 -15.07 9.65
CA ILE A 389 27.45 -16.53 9.55
C ILE A 389 26.52 -16.88 8.39
N ASP A 390 27.07 -17.55 7.39
CA ASP A 390 26.30 -18.02 6.23
C ASP A 390 25.32 -19.13 6.63
N LEU A 391 24.08 -19.00 6.22
CA LEU A 391 23.01 -19.97 6.46
C LEU A 391 22.62 -20.74 5.19
N SER A 392 23.27 -20.50 4.08
CA SER A 392 23.08 -21.28 2.85
C SER A 392 23.55 -22.73 3.03
N GLY A 393 23.29 -23.56 2.02
CA GLY A 393 23.69 -24.96 2.01
C GLY A 393 22.64 -25.90 2.61
N GLU A 394 23.05 -27.04 3.17
CA GLU A 394 22.14 -28.10 3.60
C GLU A 394 21.36 -27.75 4.87
N TRP A 395 20.05 -27.97 4.81
CA TRP A 395 19.12 -27.95 5.95
C TRP A 395 18.38 -29.28 6.04
N LYS A 396 18.13 -29.76 7.21
CA LYS A 396 17.16 -30.85 7.44
C LYS A 396 15.77 -30.33 7.19
N MET A 397 14.91 -31.13 6.52
CA MET A 397 13.53 -30.74 6.26
C MET A 397 12.56 -31.91 6.50
N LYS A 398 11.31 -31.58 6.85
CA LYS A 398 10.21 -32.54 6.94
C LYS A 398 8.89 -31.85 6.62
N GLN A 399 8.03 -32.54 5.85
CA GLN A 399 6.67 -32.06 5.59
C GLN A 399 5.84 -32.17 6.89
N GLY A 400 5.25 -31.05 7.33
CA GLY A 400 4.37 -31.03 8.48
C GLY A 400 2.92 -31.35 8.12
N ALA A 401 2.44 -30.75 7.04
CA ALA A 401 1.10 -31.05 6.50
C ALA A 401 1.10 -30.98 4.97
N LYS A 402 0.42 -31.92 4.35
CA LYS A 402 0.12 -31.91 2.90
C LYS A 402 -1.26 -31.32 2.68
N MET A 403 -1.34 -30.29 1.84
CA MET A 403 -2.60 -29.60 1.53
C MET A 403 -2.83 -29.55 0.02
N GLN A 404 -4.11 -29.40 -0.36
CA GLN A 404 -4.44 -28.98 -1.72
C GLN A 404 -4.12 -27.48 -1.90
N PRO A 405 -3.81 -27.01 -3.12
CA PRO A 405 -3.64 -25.59 -3.35
C PRO A 405 -4.85 -24.78 -2.86
N LEU A 406 -4.58 -23.68 -2.17
CA LEU A 406 -5.63 -22.74 -1.80
C LEU A 406 -6.10 -21.99 -3.04
N ALA A 407 -7.37 -22.08 -3.38
CA ALA A 407 -7.93 -21.30 -4.47
C ALA A 407 -7.78 -19.79 -4.20
N GLY A 408 -7.47 -19.03 -5.25
CA GLY A 408 -7.26 -17.59 -5.15
C GLY A 408 -8.46 -16.83 -4.57
N GLN A 409 -8.19 -15.71 -3.91
CA GLN A 409 -9.23 -14.82 -3.43
C GLN A 409 -9.54 -13.72 -4.45
N THR A 410 -10.75 -13.19 -4.39
CA THR A 410 -11.16 -12.00 -5.13
C THR A 410 -10.73 -10.76 -4.36
N PHE A 411 -9.78 -10.02 -4.89
CA PHE A 411 -9.37 -8.75 -4.29
C PHE A 411 -10.36 -7.66 -4.68
N VAL A 412 -11.51 -7.59 -4.00
CA VAL A 412 -12.58 -6.62 -4.26
C VAL A 412 -12.06 -5.20 -4.46
N ARG A 413 -11.07 -4.78 -3.68
CA ARG A 413 -10.46 -3.45 -3.79
C ARG A 413 -9.70 -3.19 -5.11
N TRP A 414 -9.47 -4.22 -5.93
CA TRP A 414 -8.83 -4.09 -7.25
C TRP A 414 -9.82 -4.01 -8.40
N GLU A 415 -11.11 -4.15 -8.11
CA GLU A 415 -12.15 -4.09 -9.12
C GLU A 415 -12.27 -2.67 -9.72
N PRO A 416 -12.76 -2.55 -10.95
CA PRO A 416 -12.80 -1.28 -11.69
C PRO A 416 -13.52 -0.16 -10.92
N VAL A 417 -13.06 1.11 -11.08
CA VAL A 417 -13.63 2.33 -10.48
C VAL A 417 -13.37 2.50 -8.99
N GLY A 418 -13.29 1.42 -8.21
CA GLY A 418 -13.35 1.51 -6.75
C GLY A 418 -12.31 2.44 -6.13
N LEU A 419 -11.06 2.36 -6.57
CA LEU A 419 -9.96 3.21 -6.10
C LEU A 419 -10.09 4.64 -6.61
N HIS A 420 -10.53 4.81 -7.86
CA HIS A 420 -10.78 6.13 -8.41
C HIS A 420 -11.76 6.91 -7.52
N ASN A 421 -12.92 6.35 -7.23
CA ASN A 421 -13.95 7.03 -6.47
C ASN A 421 -13.53 7.40 -5.04
N ALA A 422 -12.72 6.56 -4.39
CA ALA A 422 -12.35 6.75 -2.99
C ALA A 422 -10.99 7.40 -2.76
N MET A 423 -10.06 7.33 -3.73
CA MET A 423 -8.68 7.78 -3.55
C MET A 423 -8.25 8.85 -4.57
N VAL A 424 -8.89 8.94 -5.74
CA VAL A 424 -8.57 9.94 -6.76
C VAL A 424 -9.57 11.10 -6.70
N ALA A 425 -10.85 10.82 -6.81
CA ALA A 425 -11.91 11.83 -6.88
C ALA A 425 -11.86 12.88 -5.74
N PRO A 426 -11.68 12.51 -4.45
CA PRO A 426 -11.62 13.48 -3.36
C PRO A 426 -10.40 14.41 -3.42
N VAL A 427 -9.39 14.07 -4.24
CA VAL A 427 -8.14 14.83 -4.39
C VAL A 427 -8.19 15.80 -5.58
N THR A 428 -9.02 15.54 -6.57
CA THR A 428 -9.06 16.32 -7.83
C THR A 428 -9.27 17.83 -7.67
N PRO A 429 -9.94 18.35 -6.62
CA PRO A 429 -10.03 19.80 -6.42
C PRO A 429 -8.69 20.45 -6.00
N TYR A 430 -7.73 19.67 -5.49
CA TYR A 430 -6.41 20.16 -5.09
C TYR A 430 -5.55 20.43 -6.31
N ARG A 431 -4.94 21.63 -6.40
CA ARG A 431 -4.09 22.00 -7.53
C ARG A 431 -2.72 21.33 -7.43
N ILE A 432 -2.26 20.77 -8.55
CA ILE A 432 -1.01 20.01 -8.62
C ILE A 432 -0.13 20.48 -9.77
N LYS A 433 1.14 20.08 -9.73
CA LYS A 433 2.10 20.28 -10.81
C LYS A 433 1.96 19.23 -11.91
N GLY A 434 1.67 17.99 -11.52
CA GLY A 434 1.57 16.86 -12.44
C GLY A 434 1.43 15.53 -11.70
N PHE A 435 1.53 14.46 -12.45
CA PHE A 435 1.32 13.10 -12.00
C PHE A 435 2.61 12.29 -12.03
N LEU A 436 2.77 11.39 -11.04
CA LEU A 436 3.76 10.32 -11.02
C LEU A 436 3.01 8.99 -11.03
N TRP A 437 3.34 8.10 -11.96
CA TRP A 437 2.65 6.83 -12.12
C TRP A 437 3.63 5.66 -12.19
N TYR A 438 3.44 4.64 -11.33
CA TYR A 438 4.22 3.41 -11.41
C TYR A 438 3.29 2.21 -11.24
N GLN A 439 2.92 1.61 -12.37
CA GLN A 439 1.97 0.51 -12.46
C GLN A 439 2.14 -0.21 -13.80
N GLY A 440 1.70 -1.44 -13.89
CA GLY A 440 1.68 -2.24 -15.11
C GLY A 440 1.66 -3.73 -14.80
N GLU A 441 2.24 -4.15 -13.70
CA GLU A 441 2.41 -5.55 -13.32
C GLU A 441 1.07 -6.30 -13.27
N ALA A 442 0.04 -5.68 -12.69
CA ALA A 442 -1.31 -6.25 -12.58
C ALA A 442 -2.07 -6.33 -13.92
N ASN A 443 -1.53 -5.76 -14.98
CA ASN A 443 -2.11 -5.81 -16.33
C ASN A 443 -1.22 -6.61 -17.32
N ALA A 444 -0.18 -7.29 -16.82
CA ALA A 444 0.81 -7.96 -17.68
C ALA A 444 0.25 -9.18 -18.42
N ASP A 445 -0.83 -9.79 -17.95
CA ASP A 445 -1.55 -10.87 -18.65
C ASP A 445 -2.41 -10.37 -19.82
N LYS A 446 -2.74 -9.05 -19.87
CA LYS A 446 -3.44 -8.39 -20.96
C LYS A 446 -2.68 -7.17 -21.50
N PRO A 447 -1.43 -7.33 -21.94
CA PRO A 447 -0.52 -6.21 -22.19
C PRO A 447 -0.93 -5.34 -23.39
N TYR A 448 -1.68 -5.90 -24.34
CA TYR A 448 -2.20 -5.15 -25.50
C TYR A 448 -3.31 -4.16 -25.13
N GLU A 449 -4.16 -4.48 -24.16
CA GLU A 449 -5.19 -3.56 -23.66
C GLU A 449 -4.55 -2.32 -23.02
N TYR A 450 -3.38 -2.47 -22.43
CA TYR A 450 -2.65 -1.37 -21.78
C TYR A 450 -2.29 -0.23 -22.76
N ARG A 451 -2.15 -0.53 -24.07
CA ARG A 451 -1.95 0.47 -25.13
C ARG A 451 -3.10 1.47 -25.24
N LEU A 452 -4.28 1.09 -24.76
CA LEU A 452 -5.49 1.91 -24.75
C LEU A 452 -5.77 2.46 -23.35
N LEU A 453 -5.61 1.63 -22.32
CA LEU A 453 -5.93 1.99 -20.95
C LEU A 453 -5.04 3.11 -20.39
N LEU A 454 -3.73 3.08 -20.61
CA LEU A 454 -2.83 4.11 -20.06
C LEU A 454 -3.06 5.49 -20.71
N PRO A 455 -3.17 5.64 -22.03
CA PRO A 455 -3.59 6.90 -22.64
C PRO A 455 -4.92 7.41 -22.11
N LYS A 456 -5.91 6.51 -21.93
CA LYS A 456 -7.24 6.88 -21.43
C LYS A 456 -7.23 7.31 -19.97
N LEU A 457 -6.44 6.66 -19.11
CA LEU A 457 -6.22 7.10 -17.73
C LEU A 457 -5.66 8.53 -17.69
N ILE A 458 -4.65 8.83 -18.52
CA ILE A 458 -4.02 10.15 -18.57
C ILE A 458 -5.04 11.22 -19.00
N GLU A 459 -5.83 10.94 -20.03
CA GLU A 459 -6.93 11.81 -20.48
C GLU A 459 -7.94 12.04 -19.35
N ASN A 460 -8.43 10.95 -18.73
CA ASN A 460 -9.41 10.97 -17.65
C ASN A 460 -8.96 11.88 -16.49
N TRP A 461 -7.75 11.67 -15.97
CA TRP A 461 -7.28 12.47 -14.86
C TRP A 461 -7.05 13.94 -15.25
N ARG A 462 -6.55 14.24 -16.46
CA ARG A 462 -6.41 15.62 -16.93
C ARG A 462 -7.75 16.35 -17.01
N VAL A 463 -8.79 15.65 -17.46
CA VAL A 463 -10.15 16.19 -17.50
C VAL A 463 -10.67 16.49 -16.10
N GLU A 464 -10.50 15.57 -15.15
CA GLU A 464 -11.02 15.73 -13.79
C GLU A 464 -10.30 16.80 -12.99
N TRP A 465 -8.96 16.92 -13.10
CA TRP A 465 -8.21 18.02 -12.48
C TRP A 465 -8.52 19.38 -13.08
N ASN A 466 -8.99 19.42 -14.33
CA ASN A 466 -9.35 20.65 -15.03
C ASN A 466 -8.26 21.73 -14.91
N GLN A 467 -7.00 21.33 -15.19
CA GLN A 467 -5.82 22.20 -15.23
C GLN A 467 -5.09 22.15 -16.59
N GLY A 468 -5.79 21.69 -17.65
CA GLY A 468 -5.21 21.47 -18.95
C GLY A 468 -4.30 20.24 -19.00
N GLU A 469 -3.36 20.25 -19.92
CA GLU A 469 -2.42 19.15 -20.13
C GLU A 469 -1.31 19.12 -19.06
N LEU A 470 -1.65 18.68 -17.86
CA LEU A 470 -0.65 18.48 -16.80
C LEU A 470 0.40 17.44 -17.22
N PRO A 471 1.68 17.63 -16.84
CA PRO A 471 2.72 16.61 -17.01
C PRO A 471 2.33 15.28 -16.37
N PHE A 472 2.56 14.19 -17.10
CA PHE A 472 2.34 12.83 -16.60
C PHE A 472 3.62 12.02 -16.76
N LEU A 473 4.29 11.77 -15.65
CA LEU A 473 5.57 11.06 -15.59
C LEU A 473 5.31 9.63 -15.12
N PHE A 474 5.79 8.63 -15.83
CA PHE A 474 5.59 7.25 -15.45
C PHE A 474 6.88 6.42 -15.55
N VAL A 475 6.90 5.33 -14.78
CA VAL A 475 8.02 4.38 -14.77
C VAL A 475 7.65 3.19 -15.63
N GLN A 476 8.53 2.85 -16.59
CA GLN A 476 8.44 1.62 -17.35
C GLN A 476 8.76 0.43 -16.44
N LEU A 477 8.06 -0.69 -16.60
CA LEU A 477 8.32 -1.89 -15.80
C LEU A 477 9.77 -2.34 -15.90
N PRO A 478 10.39 -2.73 -14.76
CA PRO A 478 11.73 -3.33 -14.76
C PRO A 478 11.74 -4.71 -15.43
N ASN A 479 12.90 -5.34 -15.57
CA ASN A 479 12.97 -6.75 -15.92
C ASN A 479 12.37 -7.61 -14.80
N TYR A 480 11.77 -8.72 -15.19
CA TYR A 480 11.20 -9.72 -14.29
C TYR A 480 11.00 -11.05 -15.05
N GLY A 481 11.17 -12.16 -14.35
CA GLY A 481 11.08 -13.51 -14.91
C GLY A 481 12.44 -14.13 -15.23
N PRO A 482 12.52 -15.46 -15.34
CA PRO A 482 13.76 -16.17 -15.62
C PRO A 482 14.44 -15.67 -16.89
N PRO A 483 15.78 -15.52 -16.91
CA PRO A 483 16.51 -15.20 -18.12
C PRO A 483 16.36 -16.34 -19.13
N VAL A 484 16.30 -15.99 -20.41
CA VAL A 484 16.21 -16.93 -21.53
C VAL A 484 17.41 -16.73 -22.45
N SER A 485 17.90 -17.83 -23.06
CA SER A 485 19.04 -17.78 -23.96
C SER A 485 18.69 -17.29 -25.36
N GLU A 486 17.44 -17.44 -25.75
CA GLU A 486 16.94 -17.06 -27.07
C GLU A 486 15.74 -16.09 -26.91
N PRO A 487 15.52 -15.19 -27.90
CA PRO A 487 14.33 -14.35 -27.92
C PRO A 487 13.05 -15.18 -27.84
N SER A 488 12.14 -14.78 -26.96
CA SER A 488 10.85 -15.46 -26.75
C SER A 488 9.71 -14.46 -26.57
N GLU A 489 8.49 -14.91 -26.79
CA GLU A 489 7.29 -14.12 -26.49
C GLU A 489 7.19 -13.83 -24.99
N SER A 490 6.92 -12.58 -24.66
CA SER A 490 6.81 -12.12 -23.29
C SER A 490 5.76 -11.03 -23.13
N ASN A 491 4.69 -11.34 -22.42
CA ASN A 491 3.67 -10.34 -22.08
C ASN A 491 4.27 -9.15 -21.31
N TRP A 492 5.30 -9.40 -20.51
CA TRP A 492 6.02 -8.36 -19.78
C TRP A 492 6.75 -7.39 -20.72
N ALA A 493 7.39 -7.91 -21.75
CA ALA A 493 8.03 -7.09 -22.78
C ALA A 493 7.01 -6.30 -23.60
N VAL A 494 5.89 -6.93 -23.98
CA VAL A 494 4.77 -6.25 -24.69
C VAL A 494 4.16 -5.14 -23.84
N LEU A 495 4.05 -5.32 -22.52
CA LEU A 495 3.54 -4.27 -21.65
C LEU A 495 4.52 -3.08 -21.57
N ARG A 496 5.84 -3.32 -21.48
CA ARG A 496 6.84 -2.24 -21.58
C ARG A 496 6.77 -1.49 -22.90
N GLU A 497 6.52 -2.21 -24.01
CA GLU A 497 6.28 -1.57 -25.31
C GLU A 497 5.02 -0.71 -25.28
N SER A 498 3.94 -1.20 -24.66
CA SER A 498 2.67 -0.44 -24.50
C SER A 498 2.89 0.87 -23.75
N GLN A 499 3.72 0.86 -22.73
CA GLN A 499 4.15 2.07 -22.02
C GLN A 499 4.93 3.02 -22.94
N LEU A 500 5.90 2.52 -23.71
CA LEU A 500 6.68 3.30 -24.67
C LEU A 500 5.79 3.91 -25.76
N MET A 501 4.79 3.17 -26.25
CA MET A 501 3.83 3.69 -27.23
C MET A 501 3.01 4.87 -26.69
N THR A 502 2.66 4.83 -25.41
CA THR A 502 1.97 5.94 -24.73
C THR A 502 2.82 7.21 -24.74
N LEU A 503 4.12 7.11 -24.46
CA LEU A 503 5.06 8.24 -24.53
C LEU A 503 5.05 8.93 -25.89
N LYS A 504 4.92 8.15 -26.97
CA LYS A 504 4.86 8.68 -28.35
C LYS A 504 3.50 9.30 -28.70
N LYS A 505 2.42 8.77 -28.11
CA LYS A 505 1.04 9.12 -28.47
C LYS A 505 0.48 10.30 -27.67
N VAL A 506 0.86 10.44 -26.41
CA VAL A 506 0.26 11.39 -25.48
C VAL A 506 1.23 12.53 -25.17
N PRO A 507 0.87 13.79 -25.45
CA PRO A 507 1.77 14.93 -25.20
C PRO A 507 1.99 15.16 -23.70
N LYS A 508 3.09 15.87 -23.37
CA LYS A 508 3.50 16.19 -22.00
C LYS A 508 3.60 14.96 -21.08
N THR A 509 4.05 13.84 -21.64
CA THR A 509 4.42 12.66 -20.88
C THR A 509 5.92 12.50 -20.82
N GLY A 510 6.41 11.83 -19.78
CA GLY A 510 7.79 11.44 -19.61
C GLY A 510 7.86 10.04 -19.01
N MET A 511 8.86 9.25 -19.41
CA MET A 511 9.02 7.88 -18.95
C MET A 511 10.43 7.65 -18.41
N ALA A 512 10.53 7.17 -17.17
CA ALA A 512 11.77 6.61 -16.65
C ALA A 512 11.87 5.13 -17.06
N VAL A 513 13.00 4.74 -17.61
CA VAL A 513 13.27 3.35 -18.02
C VAL A 513 13.93 2.62 -16.85
N ALA A 514 13.33 1.53 -16.41
CA ALA A 514 13.79 0.76 -15.24
C ALA A 514 14.18 -0.69 -15.60
N ILE A 515 14.41 -0.98 -16.89
CA ILE A 515 14.63 -2.35 -17.37
C ILE A 515 15.86 -3.01 -16.74
N ASP A 516 16.89 -2.25 -16.43
CA ASP A 516 18.17 -2.69 -15.85
C ASP A 516 18.25 -2.56 -14.32
N LEU A 517 17.15 -2.13 -13.69
CA LEU A 517 17.09 -1.93 -12.23
C LEU A 517 16.40 -3.08 -11.49
N GLY A 518 15.75 -3.99 -12.23
CA GLY A 518 15.00 -5.11 -11.67
C GLY A 518 15.87 -6.34 -11.35
N GLU A 519 15.22 -7.32 -10.75
CA GLU A 519 15.75 -8.64 -10.49
C GLU A 519 14.83 -9.69 -11.13
N TRP A 520 15.40 -10.74 -11.72
CA TRP A 520 14.62 -11.75 -12.42
C TRP A 520 13.58 -12.45 -11.52
N ASN A 521 13.85 -12.54 -10.23
CA ASN A 521 13.03 -13.22 -9.23
C ASN A 521 12.36 -12.27 -8.22
N ASP A 522 12.44 -10.96 -8.41
CA ASP A 522 11.78 -9.98 -7.57
C ASP A 522 11.09 -8.88 -8.41
N ILE A 523 9.77 -8.84 -8.32
CA ILE A 523 8.93 -7.84 -8.99
C ILE A 523 9.12 -6.42 -8.42
N HIS A 524 9.79 -6.29 -7.26
CA HIS A 524 9.98 -5.03 -6.56
C HIS A 524 11.47 -4.64 -6.51
N PRO A 525 12.01 -4.00 -7.55
CA PRO A 525 13.39 -3.53 -7.51
C PRO A 525 13.63 -2.59 -6.34
N LEU A 526 14.72 -2.80 -5.62
CA LEU A 526 15.06 -1.96 -4.46
C LEU A 526 15.69 -0.62 -4.88
N ARG A 527 16.28 -0.54 -6.06
CA ARG A 527 16.99 0.65 -6.60
C ARG A 527 16.02 1.74 -7.04
N LYS A 528 15.34 2.39 -6.07
CA LYS A 528 14.29 3.39 -6.30
C LYS A 528 14.80 4.81 -6.54
N LYS A 529 16.09 5.06 -6.27
CA LYS A 529 16.75 6.35 -6.47
C LYS A 529 17.22 6.53 -7.91
N ASP A 530 17.63 5.43 -8.56
CA ASP A 530 18.21 5.39 -9.90
C ASP A 530 17.12 5.46 -10.97
#